data_de23f71d63702612291b7f924c20aad4
#
_entry.id   de23f71d63702612291b7f924c20aad4
#
_cell.length_a   1.000
_cell.length_b   1.000
_cell.length_c   1.000
_cell.angle_alpha   90.00
_cell.angle_beta   90.00
_cell.angle_gamma   90.00
#
_symmetry.space_group_name_H-M   'P 1'
#
loop_
_entity.id
_entity.type
_entity.pdbx_description
1 polymer ?
#
loop_
_entity_poly.entity_id
_entity_poly.type
_entity_poly.pdbx_seq_one_letter_code
_entity_poly.pdbx_strand_id
1 'polypeptide(L)'
;AAYNDKLWDENSTEALQNFGLQGTPGNAVIDVKTGKYKAIGGAYPQSAFEEVIAKLQAGETLSTDDMGQAGTLTKDVLQKILKGAHYYGEEKAGIVVVEYSDILCPFCQRHYNAKTIENIVDADSTVGMVFKNMPIAALHPTAPIGAKGVECAGKIAGTKAFYTFLEKAFTYTTFNNDNVTEIATAIGLDKNEFAACFTK
;
A
#
# COMPACT_ATOMS: atom_id res chain seq x y z
N ALA A 1 9.55 -18.41 1.96
CA ALA A 1 8.63 -18.17 3.07
C ALA A 1 9.18 -17.11 4.01
N ALA A 2 10.39 -17.31 4.58
CA ALA A 2 10.95 -16.43 5.61
C ALA A 2 11.06 -14.94 5.23
N TYR A 3 11.35 -14.59 3.97
CA TYR A 3 11.50 -13.20 3.54
C TYR A 3 10.17 -12.43 3.58
N ASN A 4 9.10 -13.09 3.16
CA ASN A 4 7.81 -12.39 3.04
C ASN A 4 7.07 -12.30 4.38
N ASP A 5 7.17 -13.34 5.23
CA ASP A 5 6.60 -13.27 6.57
C ASP A 5 7.22 -12.10 7.35
N LYS A 6 8.54 -11.90 7.21
CA LYS A 6 9.23 -10.76 7.81
C LYS A 6 8.74 -9.41 7.28
N LEU A 7 8.49 -9.29 5.96
CA LEU A 7 8.00 -8.06 5.36
C LEU A 7 6.59 -7.71 5.88
N TRP A 8 5.72 -8.72 6.01
CA TRP A 8 4.37 -8.49 6.55
C TRP A 8 4.40 -8.03 8.01
N ASP A 9 5.26 -8.64 8.83
CA ASP A 9 5.47 -8.23 10.21
C ASP A 9 6.05 -6.82 10.31
N GLU A 10 7.00 -6.48 9.43
CA GLU A 10 7.59 -5.14 9.36
C GLU A 10 6.53 -4.11 8.96
N ASN A 11 5.70 -4.37 7.94
CA ASN A 11 4.63 -3.47 7.52
C ASN A 11 3.56 -3.30 8.59
N SER A 12 3.15 -4.39 9.26
CA SER A 12 2.20 -4.34 10.36
C SER A 12 2.74 -3.55 11.55
N THR A 13 4.00 -3.76 11.90
CA THR A 13 4.69 -3.02 12.97
C THR A 13 4.81 -1.54 12.62
N GLU A 14 5.19 -1.22 11.39
CA GLU A 14 5.30 0.15 10.88
C GLU A 14 3.96 0.88 10.94
N ALA A 15 2.88 0.23 10.47
CA ALA A 15 1.52 0.77 10.50
C ALA A 15 1.04 1.06 11.93
N LEU A 16 1.25 0.09 12.83
CA LEU A 16 0.84 0.23 14.22
C LEU A 16 1.67 1.29 14.98
N GLN A 17 2.99 1.20 14.93
CA GLN A 17 3.87 2.04 15.75
C GLN A 17 3.91 3.50 15.31
N ASN A 18 3.87 3.76 13.99
CA ASN A 18 3.97 5.13 13.48
C ASN A 18 2.61 5.81 13.34
N PHE A 19 1.54 5.04 13.08
CA PHE A 19 0.25 5.60 12.70
C PHE A 19 -0.92 5.10 13.54
N GLY A 20 -0.71 4.14 14.46
CA GLY A 20 -1.79 3.54 15.24
C GLY A 20 -2.77 2.69 14.42
N LEU A 21 -2.41 2.32 13.20
CA LEU A 21 -3.23 1.52 12.31
C LEU A 21 -3.17 0.04 12.71
N GLN A 22 -4.32 -0.56 13.00
CA GLN A 22 -4.43 -1.94 13.50
C GLN A 22 -5.15 -2.88 12.54
N GLY A 23 -5.66 -2.37 11.43
CA GLY A 23 -6.44 -3.13 10.45
C GLY A 23 -6.30 -2.60 9.04
N THR A 24 -6.95 -3.27 8.09
CA THR A 24 -6.89 -2.95 6.67
C THR A 24 -8.26 -2.58 6.08
N PRO A 25 -8.30 -1.63 5.13
CA PRO A 25 -7.19 -0.78 4.72
C PRO A 25 -6.85 0.23 5.83
N GLY A 26 -5.56 0.49 6.01
CA GLY A 26 -5.07 1.58 6.84
C GLY A 26 -4.23 2.52 5.99
N ASN A 27 -4.47 3.83 6.10
CA ASN A 27 -3.80 4.82 5.25
C ASN A 27 -3.09 5.86 6.11
N ALA A 28 -1.92 6.31 5.65
CA ALA A 28 -1.22 7.45 6.21
C ALA A 28 -1.01 8.50 5.11
N VAL A 29 -1.62 9.66 5.25
CA VAL A 29 -1.41 10.81 4.36
C VAL A 29 -0.29 11.64 4.96
N ILE A 30 0.82 11.82 4.22
CA ILE A 30 2.07 12.37 4.74
C ILE A 30 2.53 13.53 3.87
N ASP A 31 2.80 14.69 4.49
CA ASP A 31 3.61 15.75 3.88
C ASP A 31 5.09 15.37 3.98
N VAL A 32 5.70 15.04 2.87
CA VAL A 32 7.07 14.53 2.78
C VAL A 32 8.10 15.58 3.23
N LYS A 33 7.81 16.86 3.06
CA LYS A 33 8.70 17.94 3.43
C LYS A 33 8.78 18.16 4.93
N THR A 34 7.64 18.10 5.62
CA THR A 34 7.54 18.41 7.05
C THR A 34 7.48 17.19 7.94
N GLY A 35 7.14 16.04 7.39
CA GLY A 35 6.84 14.79 8.11
C GLY A 35 5.47 14.79 8.79
N LYS A 36 4.69 15.87 8.69
CA LYS A 36 3.32 15.91 9.22
C LYS A 36 2.47 14.84 8.56
N TYR A 37 1.64 14.17 9.33
CA TYR A 37 0.77 13.12 8.80
C TYR A 37 -0.60 13.09 9.46
N LYS A 38 -1.55 12.47 8.76
CA LYS A 38 -2.84 12.01 9.27
C LYS A 38 -3.06 10.56 8.88
N ALA A 39 -3.31 9.72 9.87
CA ALA A 39 -3.76 8.36 9.65
C ALA A 39 -5.27 8.33 9.41
N ILE A 40 -5.71 7.44 8.52
CA ILE A 40 -7.11 7.17 8.20
C ILE A 40 -7.31 5.66 8.25
N GLY A 41 -7.96 5.17 9.30
CA GLY A 41 -8.17 3.74 9.55
C GLY A 41 -9.49 3.27 8.96
N GLY A 42 -9.44 2.57 7.82
CA GLY A 42 -10.60 2.02 7.14
C GLY A 42 -10.83 2.59 5.74
N ALA A 43 -11.83 2.03 5.06
CA ALA A 43 -12.21 2.43 3.70
C ALA A 43 -13.11 3.69 3.71
N TYR A 44 -12.49 4.83 3.98
CA TYR A 44 -13.16 6.14 3.92
C TYR A 44 -13.39 6.58 2.45
N PRO A 45 -14.37 7.47 2.19
CA PRO A 45 -14.61 8.01 0.85
C PRO A 45 -13.46 8.94 0.42
N GLN A 46 -13.30 9.10 -0.90
CA GLN A 46 -12.28 9.94 -1.52
C GLN A 46 -12.22 11.35 -0.93
N SER A 47 -13.38 11.97 -0.67
CA SER A 47 -13.47 13.32 -0.10
C SER A 47 -12.77 13.48 1.25
N ALA A 48 -12.73 12.42 2.08
CA ALA A 48 -12.01 12.46 3.35
C ALA A 48 -10.49 12.57 3.15
N PHE A 49 -9.95 11.90 2.14
CA PHE A 49 -8.54 12.01 1.76
C PHE A 49 -8.23 13.38 1.15
N GLU A 50 -9.09 13.88 0.26
CA GLU A 50 -8.94 15.19 -0.37
C GLU A 50 -8.91 16.32 0.68
N GLU A 51 -9.77 16.25 1.69
CA GLU A 51 -9.78 17.21 2.80
C GLU A 51 -8.47 17.20 3.58
N VAL A 52 -7.97 16.00 3.94
CA VAL A 52 -6.71 15.82 4.66
C VAL A 52 -5.53 16.33 3.82
N ILE A 53 -5.49 15.99 2.54
CA ILE A 53 -4.45 16.42 1.60
C ILE A 53 -4.43 17.96 1.50
N ALA A 54 -5.59 18.58 1.28
CA ALA A 54 -5.70 20.04 1.17
C ALA A 54 -5.19 20.76 2.43
N LYS A 55 -5.51 20.25 3.62
CA LYS A 55 -5.02 20.80 4.89
C LYS A 55 -3.51 20.66 5.03
N LEU A 56 -2.94 19.51 4.67
CA LEU A 56 -1.48 19.31 4.70
C LEU A 56 -0.77 20.20 3.68
N GLN A 57 -1.29 20.34 2.47
CA GLN A 57 -0.76 21.25 1.45
C GLN A 57 -0.81 22.72 1.91
N ALA A 58 -1.84 23.11 2.67
CA ALA A 58 -1.93 24.43 3.30
C ALA A 58 -0.99 24.59 4.51
N GLY A 59 -0.23 23.55 4.89
CA GLY A 59 0.69 23.57 6.03
C GLY A 59 0.02 23.49 7.39
N GLU A 60 -1.27 23.13 7.44
CA GLU A 60 -2.02 23.00 8.68
C GLU A 60 -1.47 21.86 9.56
N THR A 61 -1.70 21.97 10.85
CA THR A 61 -1.48 20.87 11.80
C THR A 61 -2.78 20.17 12.07
N LEU A 62 -2.84 18.87 11.76
CA LEU A 62 -4.01 18.06 11.96
C LEU A 62 -4.04 17.48 13.38
N SER A 63 -5.25 17.21 13.89
CA SER A 63 -5.47 16.57 15.19
C SER A 63 -5.83 15.10 15.03
N THR A 64 -5.55 14.31 16.06
CA THR A 64 -6.08 12.96 16.21
C THR A 64 -7.59 13.04 16.45
N ASP A 65 -8.34 12.22 15.72
CA ASP A 65 -9.80 12.12 15.78
C ASP A 65 -10.28 10.69 15.51
N ASP A 66 -11.56 10.51 15.23
CA ASP A 66 -12.17 9.19 14.98
C ASP A 66 -11.65 8.52 13.68
N MET A 67 -11.11 9.26 12.72
CA MET A 67 -10.47 8.69 11.52
C MET A 67 -9.12 8.05 11.85
N GLY A 68 -8.36 8.64 12.79
CA GLY A 68 -7.06 8.11 13.18
C GLY A 68 -6.14 9.15 13.82
N GLN A 69 -4.92 8.73 14.06
CA GLN A 69 -3.87 9.57 14.66
C GLN A 69 -3.37 10.64 13.69
N ALA A 70 -2.91 11.75 14.26
CA ALA A 70 -2.13 12.76 13.55
C ALA A 70 -0.84 13.05 14.34
N GLY A 71 0.20 13.44 13.62
CA GLY A 71 1.50 13.73 14.24
C GLY A 71 2.54 14.17 13.25
N THR A 72 3.80 14.02 13.64
CA THR A 72 4.95 14.36 12.79
C THR A 72 6.00 13.24 12.90
N LEU A 73 6.38 12.69 11.76
CA LEU A 73 7.46 11.71 11.65
C LEU A 73 8.82 12.40 11.67
N THR A 74 9.81 11.75 12.24
CA THR A 74 11.20 12.16 12.01
C THR A 74 11.62 11.85 10.57
N LYS A 75 12.63 12.58 10.07
CA LYS A 75 13.16 12.35 8.72
C LYS A 75 13.62 10.90 8.51
N ASP A 76 14.26 10.31 9.52
CA ASP A 76 14.77 8.94 9.43
C ASP A 76 13.64 7.91 9.34
N VAL A 77 12.56 8.10 10.10
CA VAL A 77 11.37 7.24 10.03
C VAL A 77 10.70 7.37 8.66
N LEU A 78 10.50 8.59 8.18
CA LEU A 78 9.92 8.85 6.86
C LEU A 78 10.75 8.21 5.74
N GLN A 79 12.08 8.38 5.76
CA GLN A 79 12.96 7.74 4.79
C GLN A 79 12.88 6.21 4.84
N LYS A 80 12.77 5.63 6.04
CA LYS A 80 12.60 4.17 6.20
C LYS A 80 11.29 3.69 5.59
N ILE A 81 10.18 4.41 5.82
CA ILE A 81 8.85 4.08 5.28
C ILE A 81 8.86 4.07 3.75
N LEU A 82 9.53 5.06 3.14
CA LEU A 82 9.51 5.27 1.68
C LEU A 82 10.65 4.55 0.94
N LYS A 83 11.61 3.95 1.66
CA LYS A 83 12.77 3.28 1.04
C LYS A 83 12.36 2.08 0.21
N GLY A 84 12.69 2.13 -1.09
CA GLY A 84 12.42 1.03 -2.03
C GLY A 84 10.93 0.83 -2.34
N ALA A 85 10.09 1.81 -2.01
CA ALA A 85 8.67 1.76 -2.28
C ALA A 85 8.37 1.82 -3.79
N HIS A 86 7.28 1.18 -4.19
CA HIS A 86 6.70 1.32 -5.52
C HIS A 86 5.67 2.46 -5.50
N TYR A 87 5.93 3.52 -6.26
CA TYR A 87 5.05 4.68 -6.31
C TYR A 87 4.04 4.58 -7.45
N TYR A 88 2.77 4.77 -7.14
CA TYR A 88 1.77 5.16 -8.12
C TYR A 88 1.75 6.69 -8.20
N GLY A 89 1.89 7.25 -9.40
CA GLY A 89 2.10 8.68 -9.60
C GLY A 89 3.58 9.09 -9.45
N GLU A 90 3.81 10.32 -9.05
CA GLU A 90 5.14 10.92 -8.98
C GLU A 90 5.91 10.51 -7.70
N GLU A 91 7.10 9.94 -7.87
CA GLU A 91 7.97 9.56 -6.73
C GLU A 91 8.41 10.77 -5.88
N LYS A 92 8.47 11.96 -6.49
CA LYS A 92 8.83 13.22 -5.81
C LYS A 92 7.63 14.06 -5.39
N ALA A 93 6.46 13.44 -5.29
CA ALA A 93 5.26 14.12 -4.82
C ALA A 93 5.46 14.73 -3.43
N GLY A 94 4.88 15.90 -3.20
CA GLY A 94 4.96 16.60 -1.91
C GLY A 94 4.11 15.95 -0.82
N ILE A 95 3.00 15.31 -1.23
CA ILE A 95 2.14 14.49 -0.38
C ILE A 95 2.23 13.04 -0.83
N VAL A 96 2.37 12.11 0.09
CA VAL A 96 2.34 10.68 -0.20
C VAL A 96 1.28 10.01 0.68
N VAL A 97 0.40 9.25 0.04
CA VAL A 97 -0.53 8.35 0.75
C VAL A 97 0.10 6.95 0.81
N VAL A 98 0.41 6.48 2.00
CA VAL A 98 0.88 5.11 2.22
C VAL A 98 -0.31 4.27 2.64
N GLU A 99 -0.71 3.33 1.79
CA GLU A 99 -1.80 2.38 2.06
C GLU A 99 -1.23 1.04 2.54
N TYR A 100 -1.64 0.61 3.73
CA TYR A 100 -1.40 -0.74 4.27
C TYR A 100 -2.66 -1.57 4.01
N SER A 101 -2.55 -2.59 3.18
CA SER A 101 -3.73 -3.24 2.64
C SER A 101 -3.57 -4.76 2.49
N ASP A 102 -4.69 -5.47 2.62
CA ASP A 102 -4.79 -6.91 2.40
C ASP A 102 -5.67 -7.16 1.17
N ILE A 103 -5.10 -7.77 0.15
CA ILE A 103 -5.76 -7.98 -1.15
C ILE A 103 -7.00 -8.87 -1.11
N LEU A 104 -7.19 -9.65 -0.04
CA LEU A 104 -8.41 -10.46 0.18
C LEU A 104 -9.38 -9.83 1.17
N CYS A 105 -9.04 -8.74 1.82
CA CYS A 105 -9.94 -8.03 2.72
C CYS A 105 -11.07 -7.36 1.93
N PRO A 106 -12.36 -7.63 2.24
CA PRO A 106 -13.49 -7.05 1.50
C PRO A 106 -13.51 -5.51 1.54
N PHE A 107 -13.08 -4.91 2.65
CA PHE A 107 -12.99 -3.45 2.76
C PHE A 107 -11.86 -2.86 1.89
N CYS A 108 -10.72 -3.57 1.78
CA CYS A 108 -9.62 -3.20 0.89
C CYS A 108 -10.03 -3.33 -0.57
N GLN A 109 -10.72 -4.42 -0.94
CA GLN A 109 -11.26 -4.61 -2.29
C GLN A 109 -12.24 -3.51 -2.66
N ARG A 110 -13.14 -3.12 -1.75
CA ARG A 110 -14.05 -1.99 -1.96
C ARG A 110 -13.31 -0.67 -2.14
N HIS A 111 -12.30 -0.41 -1.31
CA HIS A 111 -11.48 0.81 -1.36
C HIS A 111 -10.71 0.90 -2.67
N TYR A 112 -10.02 -0.17 -3.05
CA TYR A 112 -9.26 -0.27 -4.30
C TYR A 112 -10.17 -0.17 -5.54
N ASN A 113 -11.31 -0.88 -5.55
CA ASN A 113 -12.23 -0.87 -6.69
C ASN A 113 -12.92 0.49 -6.89
N ALA A 114 -13.08 1.28 -5.83
CA ALA A 114 -13.53 2.66 -5.92
C ALA A 114 -12.47 3.61 -6.50
N LYS A 115 -11.21 3.12 -6.67
CA LYS A 115 -10.06 3.93 -7.10
C LYS A 115 -9.85 5.18 -6.24
N THR A 116 -10.09 5.03 -4.94
CA THR A 116 -10.17 6.15 -3.99
C THR A 116 -8.90 7.00 -4.00
N ILE A 117 -7.74 6.38 -3.93
CA ILE A 117 -6.45 7.09 -3.90
C ILE A 117 -5.94 7.34 -5.32
N GLU A 118 -6.08 6.37 -6.21
CA GLU A 118 -5.62 6.48 -7.60
C GLU A 118 -6.28 7.67 -8.30
N ASN A 119 -7.59 7.90 -8.13
CA ASN A 119 -8.29 9.06 -8.70
C ASN A 119 -7.69 10.39 -8.23
N ILE A 120 -7.27 10.48 -6.97
CA ILE A 120 -6.62 11.69 -6.44
C ILE A 120 -5.25 11.88 -7.07
N VAL A 121 -4.46 10.83 -7.15
CA VAL A 121 -3.10 10.86 -7.74
C VAL A 121 -3.16 11.18 -9.23
N ASP A 122 -4.12 10.63 -9.94
CA ASP A 122 -4.32 10.90 -11.37
C ASP A 122 -4.76 12.36 -11.63
N ALA A 123 -5.46 12.98 -10.68
CA ALA A 123 -5.92 14.36 -10.77
C ALA A 123 -4.89 15.40 -10.29
N ASP A 124 -3.96 15.03 -9.39
CA ASP A 124 -3.01 15.94 -8.76
C ASP A 124 -1.59 15.32 -8.71
N SER A 125 -0.70 15.77 -9.60
CA SER A 125 0.69 15.32 -9.68
C SER A 125 1.54 15.66 -8.45
N THR A 126 1.03 16.47 -7.51
CA THR A 126 1.71 16.74 -6.23
C THR A 126 1.43 15.69 -5.18
N VAL A 127 0.56 14.73 -5.48
CA VAL A 127 0.20 13.58 -4.64
C VAL A 127 0.72 12.29 -5.26
N GLY A 128 1.32 11.43 -4.47
CA GLY A 128 1.72 10.07 -4.83
C GLY A 128 1.12 9.05 -3.89
N MET A 129 1.09 7.79 -4.32
CA MET A 129 0.64 6.67 -3.51
C MET A 129 1.73 5.61 -3.40
N VAL A 130 1.85 5.01 -2.23
CA VAL A 130 2.66 3.81 -1.97
C VAL A 130 1.76 2.74 -1.38
N PHE A 131 1.69 1.59 -2.03
CA PHE A 131 0.96 0.44 -1.52
C PHE A 131 1.91 -0.50 -0.76
N LYS A 132 1.52 -0.89 0.44
CA LYS A 132 2.26 -1.85 1.28
C LYS A 132 1.37 -3.05 1.60
N ASN A 133 1.79 -4.22 1.19
CA ASN A 133 1.09 -5.45 1.53
C ASN A 133 1.11 -5.68 3.04
N MET A 134 -0.07 -5.84 3.63
CA MET A 134 -0.28 -6.18 5.04
C MET A 134 -1.33 -7.30 5.15
N PRO A 135 -1.03 -8.51 4.67
CA PRO A 135 -1.98 -9.62 4.70
C PRO A 135 -2.25 -10.08 6.12
N ILE A 136 -3.53 -10.19 6.49
CA ILE A 136 -3.97 -10.68 7.80
C ILE A 136 -4.28 -12.18 7.68
N ALA A 137 -3.25 -13.01 7.72
CA ALA A 137 -3.35 -14.45 7.48
C ALA A 137 -4.35 -15.16 8.40
N ALA A 138 -4.59 -14.64 9.61
CA ALA A 138 -5.59 -15.19 10.52
C ALA A 138 -7.03 -15.06 10.00
N LEU A 139 -7.32 -14.04 9.17
CA LEU A 139 -8.63 -13.80 8.56
C LEU A 139 -8.67 -14.26 7.10
N HIS A 140 -7.56 -14.10 6.39
CA HIS A 140 -7.42 -14.41 4.97
C HIS A 140 -6.20 -15.29 4.73
N PRO A 141 -6.29 -16.61 5.00
CA PRO A 141 -5.12 -17.52 5.04
C PRO A 141 -4.29 -17.57 3.75
N THR A 142 -4.90 -17.26 2.61
CA THR A 142 -4.21 -17.28 1.31
C THR A 142 -3.73 -15.90 0.84
N ALA A 143 -4.06 -14.81 1.54
CA ALA A 143 -3.61 -13.46 1.19
C ALA A 143 -2.08 -13.32 1.12
N PRO A 144 -1.28 -13.93 2.01
CA PRO A 144 0.17 -13.91 1.90
C PRO A 144 0.72 -14.46 0.57
N ILE A 145 0.03 -15.43 -0.04
CA ILE A 145 0.42 -16.02 -1.33
C ILE A 145 0.29 -14.97 -2.44
N GLY A 146 -0.86 -14.29 -2.50
CA GLY A 146 -1.09 -13.22 -3.47
C GLY A 146 -0.16 -12.01 -3.25
N ALA A 147 0.00 -11.58 -2.01
CA ALA A 147 0.91 -10.50 -1.62
C ALA A 147 2.35 -10.79 -2.06
N LYS A 148 2.82 -12.03 -1.89
CA LYS A 148 4.13 -12.48 -2.39
C LYS A 148 4.25 -12.35 -3.91
N GLY A 149 3.19 -12.68 -4.64
CA GLY A 149 3.14 -12.49 -6.10
C GLY A 149 3.32 -11.03 -6.50
N VAL A 150 2.64 -10.09 -5.82
CA VAL A 150 2.76 -8.64 -6.03
C VAL A 150 4.21 -8.17 -5.82
N GLU A 151 4.83 -8.56 -4.69
CA GLU A 151 6.22 -8.20 -4.37
C GLU A 151 7.22 -8.77 -5.39
N CYS A 152 7.03 -10.03 -5.81
CA CYS A 152 7.86 -10.63 -6.84
C CYS A 152 7.72 -9.92 -8.18
N ALA A 153 6.52 -9.50 -8.57
CA ALA A 153 6.33 -8.72 -9.79
C ALA A 153 7.10 -7.40 -9.74
N GLY A 154 6.99 -6.68 -8.63
CA GLY A 154 7.74 -5.44 -8.42
C GLY A 154 9.26 -5.64 -8.44
N LYS A 155 9.75 -6.68 -7.80
CA LYS A 155 11.18 -7.00 -7.75
C LYS A 155 11.77 -7.37 -9.12
N ILE A 156 11.01 -8.07 -9.97
CA ILE A 156 11.47 -8.53 -11.29
C ILE A 156 11.39 -7.42 -12.33
N ALA A 157 10.27 -6.69 -12.37
CA ALA A 157 9.99 -5.77 -13.48
C ALA A 157 9.55 -4.34 -13.03
N GLY A 158 9.81 -4.02 -11.75
CA GLY A 158 9.64 -2.67 -11.21
C GLY A 158 8.20 -2.27 -10.95
N THR A 159 8.01 -0.98 -10.69
CA THR A 159 6.76 -0.37 -10.21
C THR A 159 5.56 -0.69 -11.10
N LYS A 160 5.72 -0.64 -12.43
CA LYS A 160 4.62 -0.93 -13.35
C LYS A 160 4.10 -2.36 -13.18
N ALA A 161 5.01 -3.33 -13.07
CA ALA A 161 4.63 -4.73 -12.89
C ALA A 161 3.99 -4.96 -11.51
N PHE A 162 4.48 -4.28 -10.46
CA PHE A 162 3.89 -4.30 -9.12
C PHE A 162 2.40 -3.92 -9.18
N TYR A 163 2.07 -2.74 -9.72
CA TYR A 163 0.70 -2.26 -9.78
C TYR A 163 -0.17 -3.03 -10.78
N THR A 164 0.40 -3.51 -11.90
CA THR A 164 -0.36 -4.35 -12.84
C THR A 164 -0.72 -5.71 -12.23
N PHE A 165 0.20 -6.30 -11.46
CA PHE A 165 -0.10 -7.54 -10.71
C PHE A 165 -1.14 -7.28 -9.61
N LEU A 166 -0.97 -6.20 -8.86
CA LEU A 166 -1.87 -5.78 -7.78
C LEU A 166 -3.31 -5.61 -8.28
N GLU A 167 -3.49 -4.92 -9.41
CA GLU A 167 -4.80 -4.73 -10.04
C GLU A 167 -5.49 -6.08 -10.35
N LYS A 168 -4.75 -7.01 -10.92
CA LYS A 168 -5.28 -8.36 -11.16
C LYS A 168 -5.53 -9.12 -9.87
N ALA A 169 -4.65 -9.00 -8.88
CA ALA A 169 -4.80 -9.68 -7.60
C ALA A 169 -6.09 -9.27 -6.85
N PHE A 170 -6.49 -8.01 -6.92
CA PHE A 170 -7.73 -7.53 -6.31
C PHE A 170 -9.02 -8.11 -6.94
N THR A 171 -8.93 -8.83 -8.05
CA THR A 171 -10.08 -9.54 -8.65
C THR A 171 -10.27 -10.96 -8.12
N TYR A 172 -9.31 -11.46 -7.35
CA TYR A 172 -9.36 -12.82 -6.79
C TYR A 172 -9.98 -12.84 -5.39
N THR A 173 -10.56 -13.98 -5.04
CA THR A 173 -11.13 -14.25 -3.70
C THR A 173 -10.30 -15.25 -2.90
N THR A 174 -9.30 -15.86 -3.52
CA THR A 174 -8.34 -16.79 -2.90
C THR A 174 -7.11 -16.92 -3.77
N PHE A 175 -5.98 -17.27 -3.15
CA PHE A 175 -4.72 -17.48 -3.86
C PHE A 175 -4.15 -18.88 -3.66
N ASN A 176 -3.48 -19.36 -4.69
CA ASN A 176 -2.62 -20.53 -4.69
C ASN A 176 -1.47 -20.31 -5.69
N ASN A 177 -0.55 -21.27 -5.78
CA ASN A 177 0.61 -21.16 -6.65
C ASN A 177 0.23 -21.04 -8.14
N ASP A 178 -0.86 -21.69 -8.54
CA ASP A 178 -1.27 -21.73 -9.95
C ASP A 178 -1.79 -20.35 -10.38
N ASN A 179 -2.73 -19.77 -9.61
CA ASN A 179 -3.31 -18.49 -10.02
C ASN A 179 -2.34 -17.31 -9.90
N VAL A 180 -1.41 -17.30 -8.94
CA VAL A 180 -0.34 -16.26 -8.93
C VAL A 180 0.62 -16.40 -10.12
N THR A 181 0.90 -17.63 -10.55
CA THR A 181 1.72 -17.90 -11.75
C THR A 181 0.97 -17.52 -13.03
N GLU A 182 -0.34 -17.73 -13.06
CA GLU A 182 -1.21 -17.27 -14.15
C GLU A 182 -1.20 -15.76 -14.28
N ILE A 183 -1.36 -15.03 -13.17
CA ILE A 183 -1.27 -13.56 -13.14
C ILE A 183 0.09 -13.09 -13.65
N ALA A 184 1.18 -13.67 -13.15
CA ALA A 184 2.55 -13.33 -13.57
C ALA A 184 2.75 -13.51 -15.07
N THR A 185 2.27 -14.63 -15.61
CA THR A 185 2.33 -14.92 -17.05
C THR A 185 1.48 -13.93 -17.86
N ALA A 186 0.27 -13.63 -17.38
CA ALA A 186 -0.66 -12.71 -18.07
C ALA A 186 -0.13 -11.27 -18.16
N ILE A 187 0.74 -10.86 -17.23
CA ILE A 187 1.40 -9.53 -17.26
C ILE A 187 2.78 -9.57 -17.95
N GLY A 188 3.17 -10.71 -18.51
CA GLY A 188 4.40 -10.86 -19.31
C GLY A 188 5.68 -11.09 -18.51
N LEU A 189 5.60 -11.52 -17.26
CA LEU A 189 6.80 -11.89 -16.48
C LEU A 189 7.37 -13.22 -16.96
N ASP A 190 8.70 -13.36 -16.93
CA ASP A 190 9.36 -14.63 -17.17
C ASP A 190 9.00 -15.64 -16.07
N LYS A 191 8.55 -16.83 -16.49
CA LYS A 191 8.08 -17.88 -15.57
C LYS A 191 9.17 -18.40 -14.62
N ASN A 192 10.42 -18.49 -15.12
CA ASN A 192 11.51 -19.02 -14.32
C ASN A 192 11.98 -17.97 -13.28
N GLU A 193 12.06 -16.71 -13.69
CA GLU A 193 12.39 -15.62 -12.77
C GLU A 193 11.30 -15.47 -11.69
N PHE A 194 10.02 -15.54 -12.09
CA PHE A 194 8.91 -15.49 -11.12
C PHE A 194 8.95 -16.66 -10.15
N ALA A 195 9.09 -17.91 -10.65
CA ALA A 195 9.20 -19.08 -9.80
C ALA A 195 10.41 -18.99 -8.85
N ALA A 196 11.56 -18.53 -9.33
CA ALA A 196 12.74 -18.35 -8.52
C ALA A 196 12.58 -17.29 -7.41
N CYS A 197 11.82 -16.22 -7.65
CA CYS A 197 11.46 -15.23 -6.63
C CYS A 197 10.45 -15.82 -5.65
N PHE A 198 9.41 -16.46 -6.18
CA PHE A 198 8.25 -16.93 -5.41
C PHE A 198 8.57 -18.11 -4.48
N THR A 199 9.59 -18.91 -4.78
CA THR A 199 10.01 -20.07 -3.95
C THR A 199 11.01 -19.71 -2.86
N LYS A 200 11.61 -18.52 -2.89
CA LYS A 200 12.51 -18.00 -1.85
C LYS A 200 11.75 -17.43 -0.66
#